data_de94a72e20d81773afd5cdc03cf59a15
#
_entry.id   de94a72e20d81773afd5cdc03cf59a15
#
_cell.length_a   1.000
_cell.length_b   1.000
_cell.length_c   1.000
_cell.angle_alpha   90.00
_cell.angle_beta   90.00
_cell.angle_gamma   90.00
#
_symmetry.space_group_name_H-M   'P 1'
#
loop_
_entity.id
_entity.type
_entity.pdbx_description
1 polymer ?
#
loop_
_entity_poly.entity_id
_entity_poly.type
_entity_poly.pdbx_seq_one_letter_code
_entity_poly.pdbx_strand_id
1 'polypeptide(L)'
;MLTICRSLLGNPMVMLIDEPTEGLAPLIVERLVEVMREIRRRGVAILLVEQKLTIALEISDRVDVMGHGRIVFSGAPEVLKADKAVQQRWLEVSDGHA
;
A
#
# COMPACT_ATOMS: atom_id res chain seq x y z
N MET A 1 -9.41 11.27 -0.06
CA MET A 1 -9.67 11.49 1.37
C MET A 1 -11.14 11.44 1.74
N LEU A 2 -11.99 12.16 1.03
CA LEU A 2 -13.42 12.15 1.35
C LEU A 2 -14.03 10.75 1.26
N THR A 3 -13.64 9.98 0.26
CA THR A 3 -14.14 8.62 0.10
C THR A 3 -13.79 7.73 1.29
N ILE A 4 -12.58 7.89 1.83
CA ILE A 4 -12.15 7.13 2.99
C ILE A 4 -13.00 7.52 4.21
N CYS A 5 -13.26 8.79 4.40
CA CYS A 5 -14.07 9.25 5.51
C CYS A 5 -15.49 8.71 5.44
N ARG A 6 -16.08 8.68 4.23
CA ARG A 6 -17.42 8.12 4.05
C ARG A 6 -17.46 6.64 4.39
N SER A 7 -16.45 5.90 3.94
CA SER A 7 -16.38 4.47 4.24
C SER A 7 -16.27 4.25 5.74
N LEU A 8 -15.49 5.07 6.42
CA LEU A 8 -15.28 4.94 7.85
C LEU A 8 -16.57 5.19 8.65
N LEU A 9 -17.43 6.08 8.16
CA LEU A 9 -18.71 6.35 8.82
C LEU A 9 -19.62 5.11 8.83
N GLY A 10 -19.43 4.18 7.92
CA GLY A 10 -20.17 2.94 7.91
C GLY A 10 -19.65 1.88 8.86
N ASN A 11 -18.64 2.19 9.67
CA ASN A 11 -18.01 1.26 10.59
C ASN A 11 -17.61 -0.06 9.92
N PRO A 12 -16.84 -0.01 8.84
CA PRO A 12 -16.47 -1.23 8.13
C PRO A 12 -15.49 -2.04 8.97
N MET A 13 -15.49 -3.36 8.79
CA MET A 13 -14.46 -4.23 9.34
C MET A 13 -13.24 -4.29 8.43
N VAL A 14 -13.45 -4.11 7.15
CA VAL A 14 -12.39 -4.12 6.14
C VAL A 14 -12.64 -2.96 5.19
N MET A 15 -11.58 -2.22 4.86
CA MET A 15 -11.65 -1.17 3.84
C MET A 15 -10.76 -1.54 2.68
N LEU A 16 -11.29 -1.40 1.48
CA LEU A 16 -10.49 -1.54 0.26
C LEU A 16 -10.14 -0.14 -0.22
N ILE A 17 -8.85 0.14 -0.33
CA ILE A 17 -8.35 1.43 -0.76
C ILE A 17 -7.48 1.22 -2.00
N ASP A 18 -7.92 1.77 -3.12
CA ASP A 18 -7.27 1.54 -4.41
C ASP A 18 -6.50 2.79 -4.85
N GLU A 19 -5.19 2.65 -4.89
CA GLU A 19 -4.26 3.67 -5.34
C GLU A 19 -4.55 5.06 -4.77
N PRO A 20 -4.61 5.17 -3.44
CA PRO A 20 -5.04 6.42 -2.82
C PRO A 20 -4.06 7.58 -3.01
N THR A 21 -2.81 7.29 -3.36
CA THR A 21 -1.80 8.31 -3.49
C THR A 21 -1.61 8.80 -4.94
N GLU A 22 -2.36 8.23 -5.86
CA GLU A 22 -2.22 8.57 -7.27
C GLU A 22 -2.49 10.05 -7.50
N GLY A 23 -1.54 10.72 -8.09
CA GLY A 23 -1.68 12.14 -8.43
C GLY A 23 -1.59 13.12 -7.26
N LEU A 24 -1.28 12.65 -6.06
CA LEU A 24 -1.22 13.51 -4.89
C LEU A 24 0.19 14.06 -4.64
N ALA A 25 0.25 15.27 -4.09
CA ALA A 25 1.52 15.86 -3.69
C ALA A 25 2.11 15.10 -2.49
N PRO A 26 3.44 15.10 -2.33
CA PRO A 26 4.08 14.34 -1.25
C PRO A 26 3.56 14.67 0.15
N LEU A 27 3.28 15.91 0.44
CA LEU A 27 2.77 16.30 1.76
C LEU A 27 1.38 15.70 2.01
N ILE A 28 0.56 15.64 0.98
CA ILE A 28 -0.77 15.05 1.08
C ILE A 28 -0.65 13.53 1.24
N VAL A 29 0.32 12.92 0.57
CA VAL A 29 0.58 11.49 0.71
C VAL A 29 0.95 11.16 2.16
N GLU A 30 1.78 11.96 2.79
CA GLU A 30 2.15 11.76 4.19
C GLU A 30 0.94 11.81 5.11
N ARG A 31 0.05 12.77 4.90
CA ARG A 31 -1.17 12.88 5.69
C ARG A 31 -2.08 11.68 5.48
N LEU A 32 -2.16 11.20 4.24
CA LEU A 32 -2.97 10.04 3.94
C LEU A 32 -2.44 8.79 4.64
N VAL A 33 -1.12 8.62 4.67
CA VAL A 33 -0.49 7.51 5.37
C VAL A 33 -0.85 7.57 6.86
N GLU A 34 -0.82 8.74 7.46
CA GLU A 34 -1.19 8.90 8.86
C GLU A 34 -2.65 8.53 9.11
N VAL A 35 -3.54 8.91 8.19
CA VAL A 35 -4.95 8.55 8.30
C VAL A 35 -5.13 7.05 8.23
N MET A 36 -4.44 6.38 7.31
CA MET A 36 -4.52 4.93 7.20
C MET A 36 -4.01 4.23 8.45
N ARG A 37 -2.95 4.75 9.06
CA ARG A 37 -2.45 4.21 10.32
C ARG A 37 -3.47 4.36 11.44
N GLU A 38 -4.16 5.48 11.48
CA GLU A 38 -5.20 5.70 12.49
C GLU A 38 -6.38 4.75 12.30
N ILE A 39 -6.80 4.55 11.07
CA ILE A 39 -7.87 3.60 10.74
C ILE A 39 -7.49 2.20 11.23
N ARG A 40 -6.26 1.81 10.98
CA ARG A 40 -5.77 0.50 11.41
C ARG A 40 -5.74 0.38 12.93
N ARG A 41 -5.34 1.44 13.63
CA ARG A 41 -5.35 1.45 15.10
C ARG A 41 -6.75 1.25 15.67
N ARG A 42 -7.77 1.66 14.93
CA ARG A 42 -9.16 1.49 15.36
C ARG A 42 -9.69 0.08 15.09
N GLY A 43 -8.84 -0.81 14.61
CA GLY A 43 -9.22 -2.19 14.39
C GLY A 43 -9.79 -2.50 13.03
N VAL A 44 -9.72 -1.56 12.09
CA VAL A 44 -10.19 -1.79 10.73
C VAL A 44 -9.04 -2.38 9.91
N ALA A 45 -9.29 -3.50 9.25
CA ALA A 45 -8.32 -4.08 8.33
C ALA A 45 -8.36 -3.30 7.02
N ILE A 46 -7.20 -3.08 6.44
CA ILE A 46 -7.10 -2.35 5.18
C ILE A 46 -6.47 -3.24 4.12
N LEU A 47 -7.15 -3.38 2.99
CA LEU A 47 -6.57 -3.96 1.79
C LEU A 47 -6.18 -2.80 0.89
N LEU A 48 -4.88 -2.55 0.77
CA LEU A 48 -4.37 -1.42 0.02
C LEU A 48 -3.82 -1.91 -1.32
N VAL A 49 -4.32 -1.34 -2.41
CA VAL A 49 -3.77 -1.56 -3.73
C VAL A 49 -2.94 -0.33 -4.07
N GLU A 50 -1.64 -0.52 -4.24
CA GLU A 50 -0.73 0.61 -4.42
C GLU A 50 0.43 0.21 -5.33
N GLN A 51 0.78 1.08 -6.26
CA GLN A 51 1.91 0.85 -7.16
C GLN A 51 3.21 1.42 -6.60
N LYS A 52 3.12 2.35 -5.66
CA LYS A 52 4.32 2.93 -5.06
C LYS A 52 4.83 2.03 -3.95
N LEU A 53 5.91 1.34 -4.24
CA LEU A 53 6.46 0.35 -3.34
C LEU A 53 6.80 0.93 -1.97
N THR A 54 7.38 2.12 -1.92
CA THR A 54 7.79 2.72 -0.66
C THR A 54 6.62 2.89 0.30
N ILE A 55 5.46 3.31 -0.21
CA ILE A 55 4.28 3.49 0.61
C ILE A 55 3.73 2.15 1.08
N ALA A 56 3.64 1.19 0.18
CA ALA A 56 3.16 -0.14 0.53
C ALA A 56 4.01 -0.78 1.62
N LEU A 57 5.33 -0.66 1.49
CA LEU A 57 6.25 -1.23 2.48
C LEU A 57 6.18 -0.51 3.83
N GLU A 58 5.89 0.78 3.80
CA GLU A 58 5.89 1.58 5.03
C GLU A 58 4.72 1.23 5.95
N ILE A 59 3.54 0.98 5.39
CA ILE A 59 2.34 0.84 6.20
C ILE A 59 1.74 -0.55 6.24
N SER A 60 2.28 -1.50 5.48
CA SER A 60 1.69 -2.84 5.38
C SER A 60 2.30 -3.81 6.38
N ASP A 61 1.47 -4.72 6.88
CA ASP A 61 1.93 -5.83 7.69
C ASP A 61 2.30 -7.02 6.83
N ARG A 62 1.67 -7.11 5.67
CA ARG A 62 1.92 -8.16 4.70
C ARG A 62 1.75 -7.57 3.31
N VAL A 63 2.56 -8.01 2.36
CA VAL A 63 2.48 -7.56 0.98
C VAL A 63 2.36 -8.75 0.05
N ASP A 64 1.54 -8.57 -0.97
CA ASP A 64 1.41 -9.54 -2.06
C ASP A 64 1.72 -8.79 -3.35
N VAL A 65 2.62 -9.32 -4.15
CA VAL A 65 2.95 -8.75 -5.44
C VAL A 65 2.19 -9.51 -6.52
N MET A 66 1.49 -8.78 -7.37
CA MET A 66 0.74 -9.39 -8.46
C MET A 66 1.44 -9.15 -9.78
N GLY A 67 1.48 -10.19 -10.59
CA GLY A 67 2.02 -10.10 -11.93
C GLY A 67 1.33 -11.10 -12.83
N HIS A 68 0.97 -10.67 -14.01
CA HIS A 68 0.30 -11.52 -15.01
C HIS A 68 -0.93 -12.22 -14.44
N GLY A 69 -1.71 -11.50 -13.66
CA GLY A 69 -2.98 -12.00 -13.15
C GLY A 69 -2.87 -12.97 -11.98
N ARG A 70 -1.72 -13.07 -11.35
CA ARG A 70 -1.56 -13.96 -10.21
C ARG A 70 -0.60 -13.37 -9.20
N ILE A 71 -0.59 -13.93 -8.00
CA ILE A 71 0.32 -13.50 -6.94
C ILE A 71 1.67 -14.17 -7.18
N VAL A 72 2.71 -13.36 -7.32
CA VAL A 72 4.08 -13.87 -7.58
C VAL A 72 4.98 -13.75 -6.36
N PHE A 73 4.55 -13.05 -5.32
CA PHE A 73 5.26 -12.95 -4.06
C PHE A 73 4.24 -12.68 -2.95
N SER A 74 4.45 -13.27 -1.80
CA SER A 74 3.61 -13.03 -0.63
C SER A 74 4.46 -13.15 0.61
N GLY A 75 4.40 -12.17 1.49
CA GLY A 75 5.18 -12.22 2.71
C GLY A 75 5.28 -10.89 3.41
N ALA A 76 6.20 -10.80 4.37
CA ALA A 76 6.42 -9.58 5.13
C ALA A 76 7.09 -8.51 4.27
N PRO A 77 6.82 -7.23 4.56
CA PRO A 77 7.46 -6.14 3.82
C PRO A 77 8.98 -6.20 3.85
N GLU A 78 9.55 -6.63 4.96
CA GLU A 78 11.01 -6.72 5.09
C GLU A 78 11.60 -7.73 4.12
N VAL A 79 10.90 -8.81 3.86
CA VAL A 79 11.36 -9.83 2.93
C VAL A 79 11.36 -9.28 1.50
N LEU A 80 10.29 -8.59 1.13
CA LEU A 80 10.21 -7.99 -0.19
C LEU A 80 11.28 -6.90 -0.36
N LYS A 81 11.50 -6.12 0.68
CA LYS A 81 12.49 -5.06 0.66
C LYS A 81 13.89 -5.61 0.37
N ALA A 82 14.17 -6.81 0.85
CA ALA A 82 15.46 -7.45 0.62
C ALA A 82 15.52 -8.22 -0.71
N ASP A 83 14.39 -8.46 -1.35
CA ASP A 83 14.35 -9.27 -2.56
C ASP A 83 14.39 -8.38 -3.80
N LYS A 84 15.59 -8.03 -4.21
CA LYS A 84 15.79 -7.17 -5.38
C LYS A 84 15.32 -7.80 -6.68
N ALA A 85 15.40 -9.12 -6.77
CA ALA A 85 14.98 -9.80 -7.99
C ALA A 85 13.48 -9.65 -8.24
N VAL A 86 12.68 -9.81 -7.20
CA VAL A 86 11.24 -9.63 -7.33
C VAL A 86 10.91 -8.18 -7.66
N GLN A 87 11.57 -7.24 -6.98
CA GLN A 87 11.33 -5.83 -7.23
C GLN A 87 11.62 -5.45 -8.68
N GLN A 88 12.75 -5.90 -9.21
CA GLN A 88 13.14 -5.58 -10.57
C GLN A 88 12.23 -6.22 -11.60
N ARG A 89 11.84 -7.45 -11.35
CA ARG A 89 11.07 -8.20 -12.33
C ARG A 89 9.60 -7.79 -12.38
N TRP A 90 8.99 -7.52 -11.23
CA TRP A 90 7.55 -7.32 -11.16
C TRP A 90 7.11 -5.92 -10.84
N LEU A 91 7.93 -5.17 -10.12
CA LEU A 91 7.56 -3.84 -9.67
C LEU A 91 8.28 -2.75 -10.44
N GLU A 92 9.22 -3.11 -11.29
CA GLU A 92 9.96 -2.17 -12.10
C GLU A 92 10.51 -1.02 -11.27
N VAL A 93 10.99 -1.34 -10.11
CA VAL A 93 11.58 -0.34 -9.24
C VAL A 93 12.89 0.07 -9.85
N SER A 94 12.94 1.36 -10.22
CA SER A 94 14.13 1.80 -10.85
C SER A 94 15.01 2.47 -9.90
N ASP A 95 15.29 1.83 -8.85
CA ASP A 95 16.13 2.41 -7.88
C ASP A 95 17.43 2.76 -8.44
N GLY A 96 17.82 2.13 -9.36
CA GLY A 96 19.08 2.45 -9.90
C GLY A 96 19.05 3.55 -10.86
N HIS A 97 17.98 3.85 -11.41
CA HIS A 97 18.02 4.81 -12.37
C HIS A 97 16.96 5.64 -12.21
N ALA A 98 16.55 5.43 -11.30
CA ALA A 98 15.67 6.43 -11.09
C ALA A 98 16.12 7.39 -11.89
#